data_64e388f554d46e4fbdb58c526fbd6188
#
_entry.id   64e388f554d46e4fbdb58c526fbd6188
#
_cell.length_a   1.000
_cell.length_b   1.000
_cell.length_c   1.000
_cell.angle_alpha   90.00
_cell.angle_beta   90.00
_cell.angle_gamma   90.00
#
_symmetry.space_group_name_H-M   'P 1'
#
loop_
_entity.id
_entity.type
_entity.pdbx_description
1 polymer ?
#
loop_
_entity_poly.entity_id
_entity_poly.type
_entity_poly.pdbx_seq_one_letter_code
_entity_poly.pdbx_strand_id
1 'polypeptide(L)'
;VSGHITVPAGKFLTIEEGVQVIFDDKGVGANHVPVEFTVDGNLYCKGTAENPVLFSVAEENRTKENTFAGLWGGIVASNSCEEMLIDHTVIEYTGGQVVEGSPAAANGVYTAGDDAYPQITTNNIKGKYVITNSVLRNGWSDGIYLMGGQAIIAGNTFAANGYDGAEAVNVKAGCTVDVAGNIMFSPNTNGLKLSSSGQSETRGQAKVQAYNNTIVNAGWRRDGEKGGCVYAEKNVLANVFNNLMVNCKFRAMTPSFKNPNDPEEGYSDQSVIDYNFYASGSQKSDIVYEEESGVAYAWAGYNYEHKNYNSGVVDVHSIIATENDLKDPLFENFAVNEVALTEYVYDEGWDFHVKSGSPVLAGANSGTDANLVPYFSTNGLSVNGVIYHSPAVKAQFGAFGLK
;
A
#
# COMPACT_ATOMS: atom_id res chain seq x y z
N VAL A 1 24.49 -10.76 -3.01
CA VAL A 1 24.76 -9.93 -1.82
C VAL A 1 24.61 -10.80 -0.59
N SER A 2 25.72 -11.10 0.10
CA SER A 2 25.76 -11.99 1.27
C SER A 2 26.00 -11.25 2.59
N GLY A 3 25.92 -9.93 2.59
CA GLY A 3 26.07 -9.09 3.77
C GLY A 3 25.13 -7.90 3.72
N HIS A 4 24.91 -7.25 4.85
CA HIS A 4 24.12 -6.01 4.87
C HIS A 4 24.75 -4.94 3.98
N ILE A 5 23.92 -4.17 3.29
CA ILE A 5 24.33 -3.01 2.51
C ILE A 5 23.99 -1.76 3.31
N THR A 6 24.89 -0.79 3.35
CA THR A 6 24.60 0.53 3.91
C THR A 6 25.04 1.61 2.94
N VAL A 7 24.11 2.49 2.58
CA VAL A 7 24.42 3.77 1.94
C VAL A 7 24.69 4.77 3.06
N PRO A 8 25.95 5.20 3.30
CA PRO A 8 26.27 6.01 4.47
C PRO A 8 25.64 7.40 4.43
N ALA A 9 25.36 7.97 5.60
CA ALA A 9 24.83 9.35 5.72
C ALA A 9 25.68 10.37 4.96
N GLY A 10 25.05 11.29 4.26
CA GLY A 10 25.68 12.29 3.40
C GLY A 10 26.30 11.73 2.11
N LYS A 11 26.06 10.46 1.80
CA LYS A 11 26.42 9.82 0.52
C LYS A 11 25.16 9.47 -0.25
N PHE A 12 25.34 9.13 -1.51
CA PHE A 12 24.24 8.58 -2.31
C PHE A 12 24.69 7.37 -3.12
N LEU A 13 23.74 6.52 -3.44
CA LEU A 13 23.89 5.42 -4.38
C LEU A 13 22.87 5.59 -5.49
N THR A 14 23.32 5.53 -6.74
CA THR A 14 22.46 5.40 -7.91
C THR A 14 22.55 3.98 -8.43
N ILE A 15 21.40 3.38 -8.68
CA ILE A 15 21.26 2.07 -9.32
C ILE A 15 20.58 2.30 -10.66
N GLU A 16 21.31 2.04 -11.73
CA GLU A 16 20.85 2.32 -13.09
C GLU A 16 19.95 1.20 -13.63
N GLU A 17 19.30 1.44 -14.75
CA GLU A 17 18.41 0.49 -15.42
C GLU A 17 19.04 -0.90 -15.62
N GLY A 18 18.23 -1.94 -15.46
CA GLY A 18 18.62 -3.33 -15.67
C GLY A 18 19.54 -3.93 -14.60
N VAL A 19 19.96 -3.16 -13.61
CA VAL A 19 20.78 -3.68 -12.50
C VAL A 19 19.95 -4.60 -11.62
N GLN A 20 20.50 -5.77 -11.31
CA GLN A 20 19.90 -6.75 -10.41
C GLN A 20 20.70 -6.84 -9.10
N VAL A 21 20.04 -6.59 -7.99
CA VAL A 21 20.58 -6.74 -6.63
C VAL A 21 20.00 -8.04 -6.06
N ILE A 22 20.81 -9.10 -6.09
CA ILE A 22 20.37 -10.44 -5.69
C ILE A 22 20.89 -10.73 -4.28
N PHE A 23 19.98 -10.95 -3.34
CA PHE A 23 20.27 -11.20 -1.95
C PHE A 23 20.42 -12.69 -1.65
N ASP A 24 21.34 -13.00 -0.73
CA ASP A 24 21.50 -14.34 -0.21
C ASP A 24 20.37 -14.64 0.80
N ASP A 25 19.65 -15.70 0.56
CA ASP A 25 18.53 -16.18 1.38
C ASP A 25 18.96 -16.88 2.67
N LYS A 26 20.27 -17.11 2.85
CA LYS A 26 20.82 -17.73 4.05
C LYS A 26 21.05 -16.76 5.21
N GLY A 27 20.94 -15.45 4.92
CA GLY A 27 21.21 -14.41 5.89
C GLY A 27 22.69 -14.23 6.25
N VAL A 28 22.97 -13.32 7.17
CA VAL A 28 24.31 -12.90 7.56
C VAL A 28 24.76 -13.60 8.83
N GLY A 29 25.97 -14.15 8.81
CA GLY A 29 26.63 -14.74 9.96
C GLY A 29 25.99 -16.04 10.46
N ALA A 30 26.42 -16.50 11.63
CA ALA A 30 25.95 -17.75 12.22
C ALA A 30 24.48 -17.71 12.68
N ASN A 31 23.94 -16.52 12.89
CA ASN A 31 22.55 -16.32 13.32
C ASN A 31 21.58 -16.15 12.15
N HIS A 32 22.05 -16.25 10.91
CA HIS A 32 21.24 -16.14 9.70
C HIS A 32 20.37 -14.86 9.67
N VAL A 33 20.96 -13.71 10.09
CA VAL A 33 20.26 -12.42 10.11
C VAL A 33 19.84 -12.05 8.68
N PRO A 34 18.55 -11.80 8.40
CA PRO A 34 18.11 -11.43 7.06
C PRO A 34 18.90 -10.25 6.50
N VAL A 35 19.36 -10.35 5.25
CA VAL A 35 20.14 -9.28 4.64
C VAL A 35 19.31 -8.02 4.55
N GLU A 36 19.78 -6.90 5.11
CA GLU A 36 19.11 -5.59 5.08
C GLU A 36 19.84 -4.64 4.14
N PHE A 37 19.08 -3.82 3.43
CA PHE A 37 19.56 -2.68 2.65
C PHE A 37 19.26 -1.38 3.39
N THR A 38 20.21 -0.91 4.19
CA THR A 38 20.09 0.33 5.00
C THR A 38 20.44 1.56 4.16
N VAL A 39 19.59 2.57 4.22
CA VAL A 39 19.80 3.85 3.53
C VAL A 39 19.88 4.98 4.56
N ASP A 40 21.10 5.29 5.04
CA ASP A 40 21.35 6.47 5.89
C ASP A 40 21.62 7.71 5.06
N GLY A 41 22.09 7.53 3.84
CA GLY A 41 22.23 8.57 2.81
C GLY A 41 21.03 8.61 1.86
N ASN A 42 21.28 8.79 0.57
CA ASN A 42 20.25 8.84 -0.46
C ASN A 42 20.32 7.64 -1.41
N LEU A 43 19.17 7.16 -1.88
CA LEU A 43 19.09 6.06 -2.84
C LEU A 43 18.28 6.49 -4.07
N TYR A 44 18.85 6.25 -5.26
CA TYR A 44 18.19 6.55 -6.52
C TYR A 44 18.20 5.31 -7.42
N CYS A 45 17.08 4.59 -7.48
CA CYS A 45 16.86 3.51 -8.43
C CYS A 45 16.18 4.08 -9.68
N LYS A 46 16.86 3.97 -10.82
CA LYS A 46 16.46 4.58 -12.09
C LYS A 46 16.29 3.51 -13.16
N GLY A 47 15.26 2.67 -13.00
CA GLY A 47 14.88 1.71 -14.01
C GLY A 47 14.12 2.35 -15.16
N THR A 48 13.81 1.55 -16.16
CA THR A 48 12.87 1.84 -17.24
C THR A 48 11.84 0.71 -17.36
N ALA A 49 10.77 0.92 -18.10
CA ALA A 49 9.76 -0.12 -18.31
C ALA A 49 10.36 -1.37 -18.97
N GLU A 50 11.31 -1.17 -19.88
CA GLU A 50 12.01 -2.25 -20.62
C GLU A 50 13.11 -2.92 -19.77
N ASN A 51 13.76 -2.14 -18.89
CA ASN A 51 14.90 -2.58 -18.09
C ASN A 51 14.73 -2.13 -16.63
N PRO A 52 13.82 -2.73 -15.86
CA PRO A 52 13.62 -2.34 -14.46
C PRO A 52 14.84 -2.68 -13.61
N VAL A 53 15.01 -1.94 -12.52
CA VAL A 53 15.92 -2.36 -11.44
C VAL A 53 15.26 -3.52 -10.69
N LEU A 54 16.04 -4.52 -10.27
CA LEU A 54 15.53 -5.68 -9.55
C LEU A 54 16.22 -5.83 -8.18
N PHE A 55 15.42 -5.89 -7.12
CA PHE A 55 15.81 -6.36 -5.79
C PHE A 55 15.10 -7.67 -5.50
N SER A 56 15.84 -8.78 -5.50
CA SER A 56 15.26 -10.11 -5.38
C SER A 56 16.29 -11.11 -4.82
N VAL A 57 15.90 -12.36 -4.80
CA VAL A 57 16.73 -13.52 -4.47
C VAL A 57 17.15 -14.27 -5.73
N ALA A 58 17.96 -15.32 -5.59
CA ALA A 58 18.34 -16.19 -6.71
C ALA A 58 17.09 -16.74 -7.44
N GLU A 59 17.19 -16.90 -8.76
CA GLU A 59 16.06 -17.25 -9.62
C GLU A 59 15.37 -18.54 -9.18
N GLU A 60 16.13 -19.54 -8.78
CA GLU A 60 15.62 -20.82 -8.27
C GLU A 60 14.76 -20.69 -7.00
N ASN A 61 14.90 -19.57 -6.26
CA ASN A 61 14.13 -19.29 -5.05
C ASN A 61 12.90 -18.41 -5.31
N ARG A 62 12.72 -17.92 -6.54
CA ARG A 62 11.55 -17.10 -6.92
C ARG A 62 10.36 -17.97 -7.25
N THR A 63 9.85 -18.68 -6.27
CA THR A 63 8.74 -19.63 -6.46
C THR A 63 7.50 -19.18 -5.68
N LYS A 64 6.35 -19.76 -6.04
CA LYS A 64 5.08 -19.52 -5.33
C LYS A 64 5.17 -19.89 -3.85
N GLU A 65 5.85 -20.97 -3.54
CA GLU A 65 6.02 -21.47 -2.17
C GLU A 65 6.81 -20.50 -1.31
N ASN A 66 7.68 -19.71 -1.93
CA ASN A 66 8.52 -18.72 -1.24
C ASN A 66 7.88 -17.32 -1.16
N THR A 67 6.67 -17.11 -1.67
CA THR A 67 5.99 -15.80 -1.70
C THR A 67 6.03 -15.09 -0.36
N PHE A 68 5.84 -15.82 0.73
CA PHE A 68 5.85 -15.27 2.10
C PHE A 68 6.97 -15.86 2.96
N ALA A 69 8.08 -16.29 2.37
CA ALA A 69 9.17 -16.89 3.13
C ALA A 69 10.10 -15.86 3.80
N GLY A 70 10.02 -14.58 3.43
CA GLY A 70 10.86 -13.53 4.02
C GLY A 70 12.34 -13.78 3.80
N LEU A 71 12.74 -14.06 2.55
CA LEU A 71 14.06 -14.56 2.21
C LEU A 71 15.21 -13.53 2.40
N TRP A 72 14.86 -12.26 2.47
CA TRP A 72 15.76 -11.18 2.87
C TRP A 72 14.96 -10.11 3.61
N GLY A 73 15.63 -9.11 4.18
CA GLY A 73 14.97 -8.05 4.92
C GLY A 73 14.12 -7.14 4.03
N GLY A 74 14.58 -5.95 3.81
CA GLY A 74 13.94 -4.91 3.01
C GLY A 74 14.88 -3.72 2.85
N ILE A 75 14.36 -2.65 2.24
CA ILE A 75 15.04 -1.36 2.11
C ILE A 75 14.60 -0.49 3.30
N VAL A 76 15.53 -0.10 4.16
CA VAL A 76 15.27 0.68 5.38
C VAL A 76 15.93 2.05 5.25
N ALA A 77 15.15 3.07 4.92
CA ALA A 77 15.59 4.46 4.95
C ALA A 77 15.48 5.00 6.38
N SER A 78 16.64 5.30 6.98
CA SER A 78 16.73 5.79 8.34
C SER A 78 16.29 7.26 8.48
N ASN A 79 16.36 7.79 9.70
CA ASN A 79 16.02 9.17 10.00
C ASN A 79 17.00 10.20 9.40
N SER A 80 18.12 9.77 8.82
CA SER A 80 19.09 10.62 8.12
C SER A 80 18.96 10.55 6.59
N CYS A 81 18.13 9.65 6.04
CA CYS A 81 17.86 9.58 4.60
C CYS A 81 17.02 10.80 4.15
N GLU A 82 17.62 11.68 3.37
CA GLU A 82 16.95 12.91 2.92
C GLU A 82 16.13 12.69 1.65
N GLU A 83 16.60 11.80 0.76
CA GLU A 83 15.95 11.57 -0.53
C GLU A 83 16.00 10.09 -0.92
N MET A 84 14.88 9.60 -1.48
CA MET A 84 14.84 8.30 -2.13
C MET A 84 13.96 8.35 -3.38
N LEU A 85 14.51 7.85 -4.49
CA LEU A 85 13.80 7.60 -5.74
C LEU A 85 13.78 6.10 -6.01
N ILE A 86 12.60 5.55 -6.15
CA ILE A 86 12.37 4.18 -6.61
C ILE A 86 11.46 4.28 -7.84
N ASP A 87 12.06 4.20 -9.02
CA ASP A 87 11.34 4.31 -10.28
C ASP A 87 11.61 3.10 -11.18
N HIS A 88 10.57 2.52 -11.74
CA HIS A 88 10.63 1.28 -12.53
C HIS A 88 11.50 0.21 -11.86
N THR A 89 11.14 -0.14 -10.63
CA THR A 89 11.89 -1.08 -9.79
C THR A 89 11.00 -2.23 -9.33
N VAL A 90 11.51 -3.44 -9.37
CA VAL A 90 10.86 -4.63 -8.81
C VAL A 90 11.51 -4.95 -7.47
N ILE A 91 10.72 -5.07 -6.40
CA ILE A 91 11.16 -5.46 -5.06
C ILE A 91 10.30 -6.65 -4.62
N GLU A 92 10.93 -7.78 -4.34
CA GLU A 92 10.20 -9.01 -4.07
C GLU A 92 10.91 -9.95 -3.08
N TYR A 93 10.15 -10.87 -2.46
CA TYR A 93 10.60 -11.89 -1.50
C TYR A 93 11.23 -11.33 -0.21
N THR A 94 10.81 -10.13 0.19
CA THR A 94 11.22 -9.45 1.42
C THR A 94 10.45 -9.97 2.65
N GLY A 95 10.77 -9.42 3.81
CA GLY A 95 9.99 -9.60 5.02
C GLY A 95 10.62 -10.62 5.98
N GLY A 96 11.93 -10.79 5.91
CA GLY A 96 12.64 -11.52 6.95
C GLY A 96 12.38 -10.91 8.33
N GLN A 97 12.44 -11.74 9.37
CA GLN A 97 12.25 -11.29 10.75
C GLN A 97 13.36 -10.33 11.17
N VAL A 98 13.00 -9.23 11.81
CA VAL A 98 13.99 -8.40 12.51
C VAL A 98 14.47 -9.15 13.75
N VAL A 99 15.76 -9.44 13.83
CA VAL A 99 16.34 -10.21 14.92
C VAL A 99 17.52 -9.46 15.55
N GLU A 100 18.03 -9.96 16.67
CA GLU A 100 19.26 -9.42 17.23
C GLU A 100 20.41 -9.54 16.20
N GLY A 101 21.09 -8.41 15.95
CA GLY A 101 22.09 -8.29 14.89
C GLY A 101 21.58 -7.67 13.60
N SER A 102 20.26 -7.46 13.46
CA SER A 102 19.69 -6.68 12.36
C SER A 102 20.08 -5.20 12.48
N PRO A 103 20.57 -4.54 11.41
CA PRO A 103 20.89 -3.11 11.46
C PRO A 103 19.71 -2.24 11.91
N ALA A 104 18.50 -2.53 11.46
CA ALA A 104 17.28 -1.81 11.87
C ALA A 104 16.99 -1.92 13.37
N ALA A 105 17.29 -3.07 14.01
CA ALA A 105 17.18 -3.22 15.45
C ALA A 105 18.30 -2.45 16.18
N ALA A 106 19.51 -2.52 15.69
CA ALA A 106 20.65 -1.78 16.27
C ALA A 106 20.44 -0.26 16.21
N ASN A 107 19.78 0.24 15.16
CA ASN A 107 19.47 1.65 14.95
C ASN A 107 18.14 2.10 15.59
N GLY A 108 17.40 1.18 16.24
CA GLY A 108 16.11 1.49 16.89
C GLY A 108 14.97 1.83 15.94
N VAL A 109 15.04 1.39 14.69
CA VAL A 109 13.95 1.52 13.71
C VAL A 109 12.87 0.50 13.99
N TYR A 110 13.27 -0.74 14.29
CA TYR A 110 12.40 -1.85 14.68
C TYR A 110 12.89 -2.52 15.96
N THR A 111 12.01 -3.30 16.57
CA THR A 111 12.34 -4.13 17.73
C THR A 111 12.67 -5.55 17.29
N ALA A 112 13.80 -6.08 17.75
CA ALA A 112 14.16 -7.46 17.43
C ALA A 112 13.14 -8.46 18.02
N GLY A 113 12.64 -9.35 17.18
CA GLY A 113 11.69 -10.39 17.55
C GLY A 113 10.23 -10.05 17.33
N ASP A 114 9.87 -8.76 17.18
CA ASP A 114 8.47 -8.35 17.08
C ASP A 114 8.03 -8.05 15.64
N ASP A 115 8.92 -7.50 14.82
CA ASP A 115 8.59 -6.99 13.49
C ASP A 115 9.28 -7.79 12.39
N ALA A 116 8.59 -7.93 11.25
CA ALA A 116 9.19 -8.35 9.98
C ALA A 116 9.42 -7.13 9.09
N TYR A 117 10.47 -7.16 8.28
CA TYR A 117 10.80 -6.03 7.41
C TYR A 117 9.72 -5.75 6.37
N PRO A 118 9.18 -4.52 6.26
CA PRO A 118 8.49 -4.05 5.07
C PRO A 118 9.43 -4.06 3.84
N GLN A 119 8.87 -4.05 2.65
CA GLN A 119 9.69 -3.96 1.45
C GLN A 119 10.45 -2.63 1.39
N ILE A 120 9.76 -1.53 1.73
CA ILE A 120 10.36 -0.21 1.89
C ILE A 120 9.89 0.40 3.22
N THR A 121 10.85 0.89 4.02
CA THR A 121 10.59 1.69 5.22
C THR A 121 11.16 3.09 5.05
N THR A 122 10.44 4.13 5.49
CA THR A 122 10.95 5.51 5.59
C THR A 122 10.81 6.05 7.01
N ASN A 123 11.78 6.83 7.52
CA ASN A 123 11.74 7.30 8.91
C ASN A 123 12.12 8.78 9.11
N ASN A 124 12.60 9.47 8.07
CA ASN A 124 12.93 10.88 8.19
C ASN A 124 11.70 11.77 7.96
N ILE A 125 11.25 12.51 8.98
CA ILE A 125 10.10 13.43 8.87
C ILE A 125 10.32 14.58 7.87
N LYS A 126 11.56 14.85 7.48
CA LYS A 126 11.93 15.84 6.47
C LYS A 126 12.33 15.20 5.14
N GLY A 127 12.35 13.87 5.09
CA GLY A 127 12.72 13.12 3.89
C GLY A 127 11.75 13.34 2.74
N LYS A 128 12.23 13.13 1.53
CA LYS A 128 11.48 13.25 0.29
C LYS A 128 11.59 11.96 -0.49
N TYR A 129 10.48 11.32 -0.75
CA TYR A 129 10.42 9.98 -1.31
C TYR A 129 9.52 9.95 -2.54
N VAL A 130 10.04 9.44 -3.65
CA VAL A 130 9.27 9.23 -4.88
C VAL A 130 9.37 7.75 -5.23
N ILE A 131 8.23 7.07 -5.22
CA ILE A 131 8.12 5.64 -5.51
C ILE A 131 7.09 5.49 -6.61
N THR A 132 7.57 5.24 -7.82
CA THR A 132 6.73 5.30 -9.03
C THR A 132 6.99 4.14 -9.97
N ASN A 133 5.95 3.76 -10.73
CA ASN A 133 6.04 2.78 -11.84
C ASN A 133 6.72 1.46 -11.43
N SER A 134 6.63 1.08 -10.17
CA SER A 134 7.39 -0.01 -9.58
C SER A 134 6.47 -1.16 -9.15
N VAL A 135 7.05 -2.35 -8.98
CA VAL A 135 6.34 -3.54 -8.54
C VAL A 135 6.87 -3.96 -7.17
N LEU A 136 6.00 -3.97 -6.17
CA LEU A 136 6.29 -4.40 -4.81
C LEU A 136 5.45 -5.64 -4.51
N ARG A 137 6.06 -6.82 -4.52
CA ARG A 137 5.31 -8.08 -4.41
C ARG A 137 5.99 -9.13 -3.57
N ASN A 138 5.22 -10.16 -3.20
CA ASN A 138 5.74 -11.36 -2.55
C ASN A 138 6.52 -11.03 -1.26
N GLY A 139 5.97 -10.17 -0.41
CA GLY A 139 6.58 -9.79 0.86
C GLY A 139 5.80 -10.34 2.06
N TRP A 140 6.50 -10.77 3.12
CA TRP A 140 5.86 -11.20 4.37
C TRP A 140 5.11 -10.06 5.08
N SER A 141 5.61 -8.82 4.97
CA SER A 141 5.13 -7.64 5.67
C SER A 141 4.58 -6.58 4.69
N ASP A 142 4.50 -5.32 5.12
CA ASP A 142 3.99 -4.21 4.32
C ASP A 142 4.78 -4.01 3.01
N GLY A 143 4.10 -3.55 1.96
CA GLY A 143 4.77 -3.05 0.78
C GLY A 143 5.59 -1.80 1.09
N ILE A 144 4.94 -0.75 1.58
CA ILE A 144 5.60 0.47 2.04
C ILE A 144 5.13 0.83 3.45
N TYR A 145 6.06 1.06 4.36
CA TYR A 145 5.82 1.53 5.72
C TYR A 145 6.45 2.92 5.91
N LEU A 146 5.61 3.95 5.92
CA LEU A 146 6.08 5.33 6.06
C LEU A 146 5.95 5.77 7.52
N MET A 147 7.08 5.96 8.18
CA MET A 147 7.16 6.52 9.53
C MET A 147 7.56 8.00 9.53
N GLY A 148 7.62 8.65 8.40
CA GLY A 148 7.90 10.08 8.25
C GLY A 148 8.22 10.47 6.82
N GLY A 149 8.05 11.76 6.51
CA GLY A 149 8.48 12.39 5.28
C GLY A 149 7.36 12.78 4.32
N GLN A 150 7.77 13.35 3.22
CA GLN A 150 6.94 13.71 2.08
C GLN A 150 7.05 12.64 1.01
N ALA A 151 5.94 12.15 0.47
CA ALA A 151 6.02 11.08 -0.51
C ALA A 151 5.01 11.21 -1.66
N ILE A 152 5.46 10.84 -2.86
CA ILE A 152 4.62 10.52 -4.02
C ILE A 152 4.73 9.02 -4.27
N ILE A 153 3.61 8.31 -4.16
CA ILE A 153 3.50 6.87 -4.41
C ILE A 153 2.52 6.68 -5.56
N ALA A 154 3.00 6.49 -6.78
CA ALA A 154 2.13 6.56 -7.93
C ALA A 154 2.46 5.55 -9.04
N GLY A 155 1.41 4.97 -9.62
CA GLY A 155 1.55 4.06 -10.77
C GLY A 155 2.23 2.73 -10.43
N ASN A 156 2.25 2.32 -9.16
CA ASN A 156 2.88 1.09 -8.74
C ASN A 156 1.88 -0.09 -8.76
N THR A 157 2.42 -1.28 -8.86
CA THR A 157 1.71 -2.53 -8.60
C THR A 157 2.18 -3.13 -7.28
N PHE A 158 1.26 -3.29 -6.35
CA PHE A 158 1.44 -4.03 -5.11
C PHE A 158 0.73 -5.37 -5.23
N ALA A 159 1.40 -6.47 -4.91
CA ALA A 159 0.79 -7.79 -5.01
C ALA A 159 1.28 -8.72 -3.91
N ALA A 160 0.36 -9.42 -3.26
CA ALA A 160 0.68 -10.38 -2.20
C ALA A 160 1.53 -9.75 -1.07
N ASN A 161 1.17 -8.55 -0.61
CA ASN A 161 1.82 -7.94 0.55
C ASN A 161 1.20 -8.50 1.83
N GLY A 162 2.04 -9.08 2.68
CA GLY A 162 1.69 -9.59 3.99
C GLY A 162 1.22 -11.05 4.04
N TYR A 163 1.66 -11.73 5.09
CA TYR A 163 1.22 -13.08 5.45
C TYR A 163 0.32 -13.05 6.71
N ASP A 164 0.78 -12.41 7.78
CA ASP A 164 0.02 -12.24 9.03
C ASP A 164 -0.08 -10.74 9.39
N GLY A 165 -1.04 -10.07 8.82
CA GLY A 165 -1.14 -8.62 8.85
C GLY A 165 -0.52 -8.00 7.59
N ALA A 166 -0.27 -6.72 7.65
CA ALA A 166 0.35 -5.92 6.61
C ALA A 166 -0.57 -5.41 5.49
N GLU A 167 -0.16 -4.30 4.98
CA GLU A 167 -0.84 -3.50 3.99
C GLU A 167 0.02 -3.30 2.72
N ALA A 168 -0.59 -2.87 1.61
CA ALA A 168 0.22 -2.43 0.48
C ALA A 168 0.94 -1.12 0.83
N VAL A 169 0.24 -0.14 1.40
CA VAL A 169 0.82 1.12 1.89
C VAL A 169 0.32 1.42 3.31
N ASN A 170 1.25 1.62 4.23
CA ASN A 170 1.00 1.92 5.64
C ASN A 170 1.64 3.27 5.99
N VAL A 171 0.81 4.25 6.36
CA VAL A 171 1.25 5.62 6.67
C VAL A 171 1.12 5.88 8.17
N LYS A 172 2.13 6.48 8.77
CA LYS A 172 2.19 6.89 10.18
C LYS A 172 2.37 8.39 10.34
N ALA A 173 2.37 8.87 11.58
CA ALA A 173 2.58 10.28 11.92
C ALA A 173 3.87 10.86 11.30
N GLY A 174 3.85 12.16 11.01
CA GLY A 174 4.97 12.88 10.41
C GLY A 174 5.05 12.75 8.89
N CYS A 175 3.99 12.22 8.24
CA CYS A 175 3.94 12.05 6.79
C CYS A 175 3.01 13.05 6.10
N THR A 176 3.39 13.46 4.88
CA THR A 176 2.50 14.10 3.90
C THR A 176 2.65 13.32 2.60
N VAL A 177 1.56 12.68 2.13
CA VAL A 177 1.65 11.65 1.09
C VAL A 177 0.55 11.79 0.06
N ASP A 178 0.90 11.69 -1.21
CA ASP A 178 -0.03 11.43 -2.31
C ASP A 178 0.13 9.96 -2.76
N VAL A 179 -0.97 9.21 -2.73
CA VAL A 179 -1.03 7.80 -3.18
C VAL A 179 -2.01 7.70 -4.32
N ALA A 180 -1.53 7.53 -5.55
CA ALA A 180 -2.35 7.70 -6.74
C ALA A 180 -2.08 6.72 -7.87
N GLY A 181 -3.14 6.22 -8.49
CA GLY A 181 -3.02 5.42 -9.71
C GLY A 181 -2.33 4.07 -9.51
N ASN A 182 -2.32 3.53 -8.29
CA ASN A 182 -1.70 2.26 -7.99
C ASN A 182 -2.68 1.09 -8.17
N ILE A 183 -2.17 -0.08 -8.52
CA ILE A 183 -2.85 -1.36 -8.39
C ILE A 183 -2.41 -2.01 -7.08
N MET A 184 -3.36 -2.47 -6.28
CA MET A 184 -3.11 -3.19 -5.03
C MET A 184 -3.91 -4.49 -5.04
N PHE A 185 -3.24 -5.59 -5.39
CA PHE A 185 -3.86 -6.90 -5.50
C PHE A 185 -3.56 -7.75 -4.26
N SER A 186 -4.60 -8.25 -3.63
CA SER A 186 -4.53 -9.20 -2.51
C SER A 186 -3.58 -8.77 -1.38
N PRO A 187 -3.62 -7.52 -0.87
CA PRO A 187 -2.95 -7.23 0.39
C PRO A 187 -3.60 -8.06 1.51
N ASN A 188 -2.79 -8.54 2.46
CA ASN A 188 -3.30 -9.42 3.52
C ASN A 188 -4.39 -8.74 4.36
N THR A 189 -4.15 -7.49 4.78
CA THR A 189 -5.10 -6.73 5.60
C THR A 189 -5.76 -5.63 4.79
N ASN A 190 -5.08 -4.51 4.51
CA ASN A 190 -5.69 -3.43 3.77
C ASN A 190 -4.84 -3.04 2.54
N GLY A 191 -5.47 -2.47 1.52
CA GLY A 191 -4.73 -1.76 0.50
C GLY A 191 -3.98 -0.57 1.11
N LEU A 192 -4.72 0.25 1.87
CA LEU A 192 -4.20 1.45 2.52
C LEU A 192 -4.48 1.41 4.03
N LYS A 193 -3.46 1.59 4.86
CA LYS A 193 -3.60 1.96 6.26
C LYS A 193 -3.11 3.38 6.46
N LEU A 194 -4.02 4.25 6.81
CA LEU A 194 -3.79 5.68 6.95
C LEU A 194 -3.93 6.03 8.44
N SER A 195 -2.83 6.42 9.07
CA SER A 195 -2.77 6.55 10.52
C SER A 195 -1.85 7.71 10.93
N SER A 196 -2.21 8.42 12.00
CA SER A 196 -1.28 9.28 12.70
C SER A 196 -0.71 8.62 13.96
N SER A 197 -0.64 7.29 13.98
CA SER A 197 0.00 6.56 15.07
C SER A 197 1.44 7.03 15.28
N GLY A 198 1.82 7.29 16.52
CA GLY A 198 3.10 7.90 16.86
C GLY A 198 3.12 9.42 16.73
N GLN A 199 1.97 10.10 16.62
CA GLN A 199 1.89 11.56 16.62
C GLN A 199 2.48 12.13 17.91
N SER A 200 3.26 13.18 17.77
CA SER A 200 3.94 13.88 18.86
C SER A 200 4.22 15.34 18.47
N GLU A 201 4.84 16.11 19.35
CA GLU A 201 5.28 17.48 19.04
C GLU A 201 6.25 17.54 17.85
N THR A 202 7.04 16.51 17.64
CA THR A 202 8.01 16.45 16.54
C THR A 202 7.50 15.69 15.32
N ARG A 203 6.53 14.79 15.48
CA ARG A 203 5.87 14.05 14.40
C ARG A 203 4.42 14.51 14.30
N GLY A 204 4.15 15.42 13.39
CA GLY A 204 2.81 15.99 13.20
C GLY A 204 1.79 14.97 12.68
N GLN A 205 0.55 15.41 12.61
CA GLN A 205 -0.54 14.66 12.00
C GLN A 205 -0.18 14.17 10.58
N ALA A 206 -0.46 12.92 10.29
CA ALA A 206 -0.33 12.42 8.92
C ALA A 206 -1.40 13.04 8.01
N LYS A 207 -0.99 13.40 6.80
CA LYS A 207 -1.84 14.00 5.76
C LYS A 207 -1.73 13.18 4.49
N VAL A 208 -2.84 12.67 4.00
CA VAL A 208 -2.86 11.77 2.86
C VAL A 208 -3.92 12.17 1.84
N GLN A 209 -3.53 12.23 0.57
CA GLN A 209 -4.43 12.23 -0.57
C GLN A 209 -4.32 10.85 -1.25
N ALA A 210 -5.36 10.03 -1.16
CA ALA A 210 -5.40 8.70 -1.77
C ALA A 210 -6.48 8.66 -2.85
N TYR A 211 -6.07 8.63 -4.11
CA TYR A 211 -7.01 8.81 -5.21
C TYR A 211 -6.65 7.99 -6.46
N ASN A 212 -7.68 7.66 -7.21
CA ASN A 212 -7.55 6.89 -8.45
C ASN A 212 -6.72 5.59 -8.29
N ASN A 213 -6.77 4.94 -7.13
CA ASN A 213 -6.17 3.61 -6.96
C ASN A 213 -7.20 2.51 -7.29
N THR A 214 -6.72 1.37 -7.75
CA THR A 214 -7.52 0.15 -7.91
C THR A 214 -7.07 -0.88 -6.87
N ILE A 215 -7.95 -1.23 -5.92
CA ILE A 215 -7.67 -2.16 -4.83
C ILE A 215 -8.55 -3.40 -5.02
N VAL A 216 -7.94 -4.57 -5.13
CA VAL A 216 -8.62 -5.81 -5.51
C VAL A 216 -8.34 -6.91 -4.49
N ASN A 217 -9.36 -7.62 -4.07
CA ASN A 217 -9.30 -8.79 -3.18
C ASN A 217 -8.60 -8.51 -1.84
N ALA A 218 -8.72 -7.30 -1.30
CA ALA A 218 -8.07 -6.93 -0.04
C ALA A 218 -8.74 -7.58 1.18
N GLY A 219 -7.94 -8.07 2.12
CA GLY A 219 -8.36 -8.50 3.44
C GLY A 219 -8.78 -9.96 3.57
N TRP A 220 -8.93 -10.71 2.48
CA TRP A 220 -9.45 -12.08 2.51
C TRP A 220 -8.51 -13.12 3.11
N ARG A 221 -7.22 -12.85 3.09
CA ARG A 221 -6.19 -13.70 3.69
C ARG A 221 -5.98 -13.40 5.19
N ARG A 222 -6.64 -12.37 5.70
CA ARG A 222 -6.62 -11.98 7.12
C ARG A 222 -7.81 -12.57 7.87
N ASP A 223 -7.56 -13.26 8.96
CA ASP A 223 -8.60 -13.85 9.80
C ASP A 223 -9.42 -12.79 10.56
N GLY A 224 -10.66 -13.14 10.88
CA GLY A 224 -11.56 -12.36 11.72
C GLY A 224 -12.08 -11.07 11.10
N GLU A 225 -12.39 -10.08 11.94
CA GLU A 225 -12.99 -8.79 11.58
C GLU A 225 -12.01 -7.78 10.95
N LYS A 226 -10.81 -8.20 10.60
CA LYS A 226 -9.77 -7.35 10.05
C LYS A 226 -9.69 -7.46 8.53
N GLY A 227 -9.23 -6.39 7.90
CA GLY A 227 -8.97 -6.36 6.48
C GLY A 227 -10.08 -5.73 5.65
N GLY A 228 -9.68 -5.00 4.65
CA GLY A 228 -10.55 -4.27 3.75
C GLY A 228 -9.72 -3.46 2.77
N CYS A 229 -10.31 -2.48 2.09
CA CYS A 229 -9.53 -1.67 1.15
C CYS A 229 -8.73 -0.59 1.86
N VAL A 230 -9.37 0.15 2.77
CA VAL A 230 -8.76 1.30 3.47
C VAL A 230 -9.10 1.25 4.95
N TYR A 231 -8.13 1.57 5.77
CA TYR A 231 -8.28 1.72 7.21
C TYR A 231 -7.71 3.07 7.65
N ALA A 232 -8.54 3.93 8.24
CA ALA A 232 -8.14 5.27 8.67
C ALA A 232 -8.32 5.43 10.18
N GLU A 233 -7.25 5.86 10.89
CA GLU A 233 -7.24 5.92 12.35
C GLU A 233 -6.33 7.01 12.93
N LYS A 234 -6.41 7.21 14.25
CA LYS A 234 -5.47 8.03 15.04
C LYS A 234 -5.35 9.46 14.51
N ASN A 235 -6.50 10.09 14.25
CA ASN A 235 -6.56 11.47 13.80
C ASN A 235 -5.85 11.76 12.48
N VAL A 236 -5.73 10.78 11.58
CA VAL A 236 -5.18 11.05 10.24
C VAL A 236 -6.07 12.02 9.46
N LEU A 237 -5.48 12.97 8.76
CA LEU A 237 -6.17 13.77 7.75
C LEU A 237 -6.10 13.02 6.42
N ALA A 238 -7.16 12.27 6.12
CA ALA A 238 -7.20 11.39 4.95
C ALA A 238 -8.29 11.84 3.98
N ASN A 239 -7.89 12.22 2.76
CA ASN A 239 -8.79 12.43 1.65
C ASN A 239 -8.68 11.22 0.71
N VAL A 240 -9.76 10.44 0.64
CA VAL A 240 -9.81 9.16 -0.08
C VAL A 240 -10.95 9.23 -1.10
N PHE A 241 -10.60 9.32 -2.38
CA PHE A 241 -11.59 9.60 -3.43
C PHE A 241 -11.19 9.02 -4.79
N ASN A 242 -12.15 8.82 -5.64
CA ASN A 242 -12.01 8.26 -6.99
C ASN A 242 -11.31 6.90 -7.04
N ASN A 243 -11.24 6.18 -5.93
CA ASN A 243 -10.66 4.84 -5.94
C ASN A 243 -11.71 3.82 -6.43
N LEU A 244 -11.22 2.78 -7.10
CA LEU A 244 -11.98 1.60 -7.48
C LEU A 244 -11.57 0.46 -6.54
N MET A 245 -12.53 -0.05 -5.80
CA MET A 245 -12.36 -1.09 -4.80
C MET A 245 -13.21 -2.30 -5.18
N VAL A 246 -12.54 -3.43 -5.44
CA VAL A 246 -13.17 -4.62 -6.02
C VAL A 246 -12.98 -5.80 -5.08
N ASN A 247 -14.05 -6.47 -4.72
CA ASN A 247 -14.00 -7.67 -3.89
C ASN A 247 -13.26 -7.46 -2.55
N CYS A 248 -13.32 -6.30 -1.94
CA CYS A 248 -12.71 -6.12 -0.62
C CYS A 248 -13.57 -6.79 0.46
N LYS A 249 -12.93 -7.39 1.46
CA LYS A 249 -13.61 -8.12 2.53
C LYS A 249 -14.62 -7.23 3.27
N PHE A 250 -14.18 -6.06 3.72
CA PHE A 250 -15.06 -5.03 4.23
C PHE A 250 -15.14 -3.87 3.26
N ARG A 251 -16.31 -3.22 3.22
CA ARG A 251 -16.49 -1.97 2.50
C ARG A 251 -15.53 -0.96 3.07
N ALA A 252 -14.61 -0.67 2.32
CA ALA A 252 -13.38 0.03 2.44
C ALA A 252 -13.13 0.87 3.65
N MET A 253 -13.86 1.64 4.15
CA MET A 253 -13.56 2.56 5.23
C MET A 253 -13.94 1.92 6.54
N THR A 254 -13.05 1.16 7.13
CA THR A 254 -13.19 0.81 8.53
C THR A 254 -12.43 1.88 9.31
N PRO A 255 -13.07 2.97 9.75
CA PRO A 255 -12.47 3.88 10.72
C PRO A 255 -12.14 3.05 11.94
N SER A 256 -11.36 3.54 12.84
CA SER A 256 -10.99 2.79 14.03
C SER A 256 -12.10 1.87 14.54
N PHE A 257 -11.78 0.62 14.84
CA PHE A 257 -12.73 -0.36 15.41
C PHE A 257 -13.31 0.06 16.76
N LYS A 258 -12.87 1.16 17.36
CA LYS A 258 -13.39 1.66 18.64
C LYS A 258 -14.49 2.70 18.43
N ASN A 259 -14.15 3.82 17.87
CA ASN A 259 -15.10 4.91 17.62
C ASN A 259 -14.64 5.74 16.42
N PRO A 260 -15.37 5.71 15.29
CA PRO A 260 -14.98 6.46 14.10
C PRO A 260 -15.02 7.99 14.30
N ASN A 261 -15.76 8.48 15.28
CA ASN A 261 -15.88 9.91 15.56
C ASN A 261 -14.96 10.39 16.72
N ASP A 262 -14.13 9.50 17.25
CA ASP A 262 -13.15 9.85 18.26
C ASP A 262 -11.86 10.30 17.57
N PRO A 263 -11.41 11.57 17.73
CA PRO A 263 -10.22 12.08 17.07
C PRO A 263 -8.93 11.39 17.52
N GLU A 264 -8.93 10.72 18.67
CA GLU A 264 -7.77 9.93 19.13
C GLU A 264 -7.74 8.52 18.53
N GLU A 265 -8.86 7.98 18.12
CA GLU A 265 -9.00 6.62 17.61
C GLU A 265 -9.42 6.59 16.13
N GLY A 266 -10.32 7.50 15.71
CA GLY A 266 -10.80 7.63 14.35
C GLY A 266 -9.92 8.52 13.47
N TYR A 267 -10.44 8.93 12.33
CA TYR A 267 -9.80 9.89 11.42
C TYR A 267 -10.21 11.33 11.79
N SER A 268 -9.46 12.31 11.27
CA SER A 268 -9.78 13.74 11.44
C SER A 268 -11.15 14.07 10.83
N ASP A 269 -11.94 14.90 11.51
CA ASP A 269 -13.21 15.44 11.05
C ASP A 269 -13.11 16.33 9.78
N GLN A 270 -11.89 16.75 9.43
CA GLN A 270 -11.59 17.46 8.18
C GLN A 270 -11.33 16.53 7.00
N SER A 271 -11.31 15.22 7.21
CA SER A 271 -11.10 14.24 6.16
C SER A 271 -12.29 14.17 5.20
N VAL A 272 -12.02 13.93 3.94
CA VAL A 272 -13.03 13.65 2.92
C VAL A 272 -12.85 12.23 2.42
N ILE A 273 -13.77 11.35 2.80
CA ILE A 273 -13.77 9.96 2.39
C ILE A 273 -15.05 9.74 1.59
N ASP A 274 -14.97 9.98 0.27
CA ASP A 274 -16.15 10.01 -0.60
C ASP A 274 -15.77 9.85 -2.09
N TYR A 275 -16.75 9.78 -2.96
CA TYR A 275 -16.54 9.59 -4.40
C TYR A 275 -15.71 8.35 -4.73
N ASN A 276 -15.91 7.24 -4.01
CA ASN A 276 -15.28 5.97 -4.30
C ASN A 276 -16.23 5.03 -5.03
N PHE A 277 -15.70 4.02 -5.69
CA PHE A 277 -16.48 3.01 -6.39
C PHE A 277 -16.20 1.64 -5.76
N TYR A 278 -17.25 1.02 -5.22
CA TYR A 278 -17.17 -0.31 -4.61
C TYR A 278 -17.88 -1.32 -5.50
N ALA A 279 -17.07 -2.09 -6.23
CA ALA A 279 -17.51 -3.21 -7.03
C ALA A 279 -17.42 -4.53 -6.25
N SER A 280 -18.21 -5.48 -6.62
CA SER A 280 -18.18 -6.82 -6.05
C SER A 280 -18.36 -7.87 -7.13
N GLY A 281 -17.73 -9.04 -6.95
CA GLY A 281 -18.09 -10.24 -7.68
C GLY A 281 -19.26 -10.98 -7.04
N SER A 282 -19.66 -12.06 -7.67
CA SER A 282 -20.70 -12.98 -7.19
C SER A 282 -20.16 -14.08 -6.26
N GLN A 283 -18.86 -14.09 -6.00
CA GLN A 283 -18.22 -15.09 -5.15
C GLN A 283 -18.68 -14.91 -3.71
N LYS A 284 -18.92 -16.05 -3.04
CA LYS A 284 -19.23 -16.08 -1.61
C LYS A 284 -18.02 -16.59 -0.85
N SER A 285 -17.83 -16.11 0.35
CA SER A 285 -16.81 -16.60 1.27
C SER A 285 -17.44 -17.44 2.38
N ASP A 286 -16.76 -18.49 2.78
CA ASP A 286 -17.10 -19.28 3.98
C ASP A 286 -16.61 -18.60 5.27
N ILE A 287 -15.95 -17.45 5.17
CA ILE A 287 -15.52 -16.68 6.33
C ILE A 287 -16.75 -16.13 7.03
N VAL A 288 -16.96 -16.61 8.25
CA VAL A 288 -17.97 -16.14 9.17
C VAL A 288 -17.28 -15.33 10.24
N TYR A 289 -17.85 -14.17 10.53
CA TYR A 289 -17.38 -13.39 11.64
C TYR A 289 -18.51 -13.22 12.66
N GLU A 290 -18.21 -13.42 13.96
CA GLU A 290 -19.16 -13.23 15.04
C GLU A 290 -18.93 -11.88 15.72
N GLU A 291 -19.98 -11.07 15.79
CA GLU A 291 -19.96 -9.90 16.68
C GLU A 291 -20.02 -10.32 18.15
N GLU A 292 -19.63 -9.41 19.05
CA GLU A 292 -19.82 -9.57 20.50
C GLU A 292 -21.27 -9.87 20.89
N SER A 293 -22.23 -9.55 20.03
CA SER A 293 -23.65 -9.87 20.18
C SER A 293 -23.99 -11.34 19.92
N GLY A 294 -23.04 -12.16 19.44
CA GLY A 294 -23.27 -13.53 19.02
C GLY A 294 -23.96 -13.67 17.66
N VAL A 295 -24.07 -12.59 16.90
CA VAL A 295 -24.60 -12.63 15.54
C VAL A 295 -23.46 -12.96 14.57
N ALA A 296 -23.63 -14.06 13.84
CA ALA A 296 -22.68 -14.47 12.80
C ALA A 296 -23.07 -13.85 11.46
N TYR A 297 -22.08 -13.25 10.80
CA TYR A 297 -22.22 -12.71 9.46
C TYR A 297 -21.41 -13.54 8.48
N ALA A 298 -22.07 -14.05 7.45
CA ALA A 298 -21.40 -14.64 6.31
C ALA A 298 -21.21 -13.58 5.22
N TRP A 299 -20.03 -13.54 4.63
CA TRP A 299 -19.79 -12.69 3.47
C TRP A 299 -20.65 -13.17 2.29
N ALA A 300 -21.35 -12.24 1.66
CA ALA A 300 -22.29 -12.56 0.58
C ALA A 300 -21.79 -12.19 -0.82
N GLY A 301 -20.49 -11.88 -0.99
CA GLY A 301 -19.90 -11.51 -2.29
C GLY A 301 -20.06 -10.03 -2.66
N TYR A 302 -20.58 -9.22 -1.81
CA TYR A 302 -20.64 -7.75 -1.95
C TYR A 302 -20.13 -7.10 -0.66
N ASN A 303 -19.57 -5.92 -0.80
CA ASN A 303 -18.84 -5.25 0.27
C ASN A 303 -19.65 -5.14 1.56
N TYR A 304 -19.08 -5.70 2.63
CA TYR A 304 -19.71 -5.69 3.93
C TYR A 304 -19.45 -4.37 4.66
N GLU A 305 -20.51 -3.81 5.25
CA GLU A 305 -20.41 -2.60 6.07
C GLU A 305 -20.07 -3.02 7.52
N HIS A 306 -18.86 -2.67 7.97
CA HIS A 306 -18.46 -2.92 9.34
C HIS A 306 -19.25 -2.03 10.31
N LYS A 307 -19.52 -2.50 11.54
CA LYS A 307 -20.24 -1.75 12.59
C LYS A 307 -19.64 -0.36 12.90
N ASN A 308 -18.36 -0.17 12.66
CA ASN A 308 -17.64 1.09 12.84
C ASN A 308 -17.58 1.95 11.57
N TYR A 309 -18.30 1.55 10.52
CA TYR A 309 -18.44 2.36 9.33
C TYR A 309 -19.30 3.58 9.62
N ASN A 310 -18.81 4.77 9.27
CA ASN A 310 -19.49 6.03 9.57
C ASN A 310 -20.53 6.38 8.49
N SER A 311 -21.56 5.56 8.40
CA SER A 311 -22.63 5.68 7.40
C SER A 311 -23.30 7.05 7.45
N GLY A 312 -23.51 7.65 6.28
CA GLY A 312 -24.09 9.00 6.14
C GLY A 312 -23.09 10.14 6.33
N VAL A 313 -21.84 9.86 6.71
CA VAL A 313 -20.73 10.82 6.78
C VAL A 313 -19.70 10.53 5.72
N VAL A 314 -19.28 9.25 5.58
CA VAL A 314 -18.39 8.79 4.50
C VAL A 314 -19.23 8.24 3.34
N ASP A 315 -18.66 8.22 2.14
CA ASP A 315 -19.21 7.60 0.94
C ASP A 315 -20.62 8.09 0.55
N VAL A 316 -20.91 9.36 0.81
CA VAL A 316 -22.24 9.96 0.51
C VAL A 316 -22.50 10.01 -1.00
N HIS A 317 -21.45 10.24 -1.80
CA HIS A 317 -21.51 10.29 -3.27
C HIS A 317 -20.83 9.09 -3.93
N SER A 318 -20.41 8.11 -3.14
CA SER A 318 -19.77 6.90 -3.65
C SER A 318 -20.77 5.97 -4.33
N ILE A 319 -20.29 5.21 -5.30
CA ILE A 319 -21.07 4.16 -5.96
C ILE A 319 -20.79 2.84 -5.25
N ILE A 320 -21.81 2.19 -4.72
CA ILE A 320 -21.67 1.02 -3.87
C ILE A 320 -22.45 -0.15 -4.47
N ALA A 321 -21.76 -1.28 -4.67
CA ALA A 321 -22.38 -2.52 -5.08
C ALA A 321 -23.40 -3.02 -4.03
N THR A 322 -24.47 -3.63 -4.51
CA THR A 322 -25.48 -4.31 -3.69
C THR A 322 -25.63 -5.75 -4.19
N GLU A 323 -26.34 -6.58 -3.43
CA GLU A 323 -26.64 -7.97 -3.81
C GLU A 323 -27.30 -8.08 -5.21
N ASN A 324 -28.10 -7.10 -5.58
CA ASN A 324 -28.84 -7.09 -6.85
C ASN A 324 -28.14 -6.30 -7.97
N ASP A 325 -27.07 -5.59 -7.65
CA ASP A 325 -26.29 -4.80 -8.61
C ASP A 325 -24.82 -4.73 -8.17
N LEU A 326 -24.01 -5.66 -8.65
CA LEU A 326 -22.64 -5.90 -8.24
C LEU A 326 -21.64 -4.86 -8.77
N LYS A 327 -22.09 -3.98 -9.67
CA LYS A 327 -21.27 -2.90 -10.22
C LYS A 327 -19.98 -3.40 -10.89
N ASP A 328 -20.09 -4.43 -11.75
CA ASP A 328 -18.93 -4.98 -12.47
C ASP A 328 -18.14 -3.85 -13.17
N PRO A 329 -16.84 -3.71 -12.88
CA PRO A 329 -16.00 -2.68 -13.50
C PRO A 329 -15.71 -2.94 -14.97
N LEU A 330 -16.01 -4.11 -15.52
CA LEU A 330 -15.76 -4.53 -16.90
C LEU A 330 -14.29 -4.38 -17.29
N PHE A 331 -13.39 -4.96 -16.52
CA PHE A 331 -11.96 -4.99 -16.85
C PHE A 331 -11.67 -5.64 -18.20
N GLU A 332 -10.61 -5.20 -18.88
CA GLU A 332 -10.17 -5.78 -20.15
C GLU A 332 -9.73 -7.23 -19.96
N ASN A 333 -8.91 -7.50 -18.94
CA ASN A 333 -8.44 -8.86 -18.65
C ASN A 333 -8.25 -9.09 -17.14
N PHE A 334 -9.34 -9.11 -16.38
CA PHE A 334 -9.38 -9.58 -15.00
C PHE A 334 -10.77 -10.13 -14.71
N ALA A 335 -10.86 -11.42 -14.40
CA ALA A 335 -12.13 -12.10 -14.18
C ALA A 335 -12.58 -11.96 -12.71
N VAL A 336 -13.32 -10.91 -12.41
CA VAL A 336 -13.79 -10.55 -11.04
C VAL A 336 -14.48 -11.73 -10.33
N ASN A 337 -15.18 -12.59 -11.07
CA ASN A 337 -15.95 -13.71 -10.54
C ASN A 337 -15.18 -15.05 -10.51
N GLU A 338 -14.01 -15.13 -11.11
CA GLU A 338 -13.26 -16.37 -11.28
C GLU A 338 -11.97 -16.40 -10.46
N VAL A 339 -11.30 -15.25 -10.31
CA VAL A 339 -10.11 -15.15 -9.47
C VAL A 339 -10.53 -15.30 -8.01
N ALA A 340 -10.02 -16.31 -7.33
CA ALA A 340 -10.39 -16.59 -5.96
C ALA A 340 -10.13 -15.38 -5.04
N LEU A 341 -11.02 -15.12 -4.08
CA LEU A 341 -10.89 -13.99 -3.15
C LEU A 341 -9.58 -14.03 -2.35
N THR A 342 -9.06 -15.23 -2.09
CA THR A 342 -7.80 -15.47 -1.37
C THR A 342 -6.60 -15.69 -2.30
N GLU A 343 -6.78 -15.55 -3.64
CA GLU A 343 -5.64 -15.67 -4.57
C GLU A 343 -4.61 -14.57 -4.29
N TYR A 344 -3.34 -14.96 -4.32
CA TYR A 344 -2.22 -14.05 -4.06
C TYR A 344 -1.17 -14.09 -5.17
N VAL A 345 -1.22 -15.05 -6.08
CA VAL A 345 -0.31 -15.07 -7.23
C VAL A 345 -0.81 -14.05 -8.25
N TYR A 346 0.00 -13.04 -8.50
CA TYR A 346 -0.30 -12.01 -9.49
C TYR A 346 0.04 -12.52 -10.88
N ASP A 347 -0.91 -12.40 -11.80
CA ASP A 347 -0.71 -12.73 -13.21
C ASP A 347 -0.36 -11.44 -13.98
N GLU A 348 0.83 -11.38 -14.53
CA GLU A 348 1.31 -10.24 -15.35
C GLU A 348 0.45 -10.01 -16.62
N GLY A 349 -0.35 -10.97 -17.01
CA GLY A 349 -1.32 -10.85 -18.11
C GLY A 349 -2.59 -10.10 -17.73
N TRP A 350 -2.84 -9.82 -16.45
CA TRP A 350 -4.03 -9.06 -16.07
C TRP A 350 -3.96 -7.62 -16.55
N ASP A 351 -5.10 -7.13 -17.05
CA ASP A 351 -5.26 -5.77 -17.55
C ASP A 351 -6.46 -5.12 -16.85
N PHE A 352 -6.18 -4.17 -15.98
CA PHE A 352 -7.17 -3.43 -15.21
C PHE A 352 -7.70 -2.17 -15.92
N HIS A 353 -7.37 -1.96 -17.19
CA HIS A 353 -8.13 -1.04 -18.03
C HIS A 353 -9.57 -1.55 -18.17
N VAL A 354 -10.49 -0.67 -18.48
CA VAL A 354 -11.90 -1.01 -18.55
C VAL A 354 -12.45 -0.89 -19.96
N LYS A 355 -13.43 -1.72 -20.25
CA LYS A 355 -14.12 -1.73 -21.55
C LYS A 355 -15.05 -0.53 -21.68
N SER A 356 -15.37 -0.17 -22.92
CA SER A 356 -16.41 0.81 -23.21
C SER A 356 -17.73 0.41 -22.54
N GLY A 357 -18.38 1.38 -21.89
CA GLY A 357 -19.62 1.14 -21.13
C GLY A 357 -19.39 0.76 -19.68
N SER A 358 -18.15 0.68 -19.21
CA SER A 358 -17.86 0.48 -17.78
C SER A 358 -18.47 1.57 -16.91
N PRO A 359 -19.12 1.19 -15.81
CA PRO A 359 -19.70 2.17 -14.88
C PRO A 359 -18.64 3.01 -14.15
N VAL A 360 -17.38 2.58 -14.11
CA VAL A 360 -16.29 3.32 -13.44
C VAL A 360 -15.84 4.58 -14.19
N LEU A 361 -16.32 4.77 -15.42
CA LEU A 361 -15.97 5.93 -16.26
C LEU A 361 -16.76 7.19 -15.91
N ALA A 362 -17.76 7.10 -15.03
CA ALA A 362 -18.63 8.22 -14.70
C ALA A 362 -18.92 8.29 -13.20
N GLY A 363 -19.13 9.51 -12.69
CA GLY A 363 -19.51 9.77 -11.30
C GLY A 363 -18.33 10.05 -10.35
N ALA A 364 -17.11 9.95 -10.81
CA ALA A 364 -15.94 10.35 -10.03
C ALA A 364 -15.86 11.88 -9.84
N ASN A 365 -15.19 12.33 -8.79
CA ASN A 365 -14.90 13.74 -8.57
C ASN A 365 -14.01 14.27 -9.70
N SER A 366 -14.36 15.44 -10.25
CA SER A 366 -13.65 16.05 -11.39
C SER A 366 -12.34 16.76 -11.01
N GLY A 367 -11.92 16.70 -9.74
CA GLY A 367 -10.72 17.39 -9.25
C GLY A 367 -10.90 18.90 -9.04
N THR A 368 -12.15 19.38 -8.99
CA THR A 368 -12.47 20.81 -8.78
C THR A 368 -12.65 21.19 -7.31
N ASP A 369 -12.74 20.21 -6.41
CA ASP A 369 -12.86 20.44 -4.97
C ASP A 369 -11.48 20.82 -4.40
N ALA A 370 -11.40 21.98 -3.76
CA ALA A 370 -10.16 22.50 -3.20
C ALA A 370 -9.54 21.61 -2.09
N ASN A 371 -10.35 20.78 -1.43
CA ASN A 371 -9.87 19.84 -0.43
C ASN A 371 -9.28 18.56 -1.05
N LEU A 372 -9.61 18.27 -2.31
CA LEU A 372 -9.20 17.07 -3.03
C LEU A 372 -8.08 17.36 -4.04
N VAL A 373 -7.21 18.30 -3.70
CA VAL A 373 -6.04 18.65 -4.52
C VAL A 373 -4.81 17.92 -3.97
N PRO A 374 -4.11 17.13 -4.79
CA PRO A 374 -2.89 16.46 -4.37
C PRO A 374 -1.82 17.44 -3.86
N TYR A 375 -1.12 17.09 -2.79
CA TYR A 375 -0.14 17.97 -2.12
C TYR A 375 1.02 18.37 -3.04
N PHE A 376 1.41 17.49 -3.93
CA PHE A 376 2.57 17.71 -4.82
C PHE A 376 2.19 17.93 -6.29
N SER A 377 0.91 18.25 -6.58
CA SER A 377 0.46 18.47 -7.95
C SER A 377 0.99 19.78 -8.55
N THR A 378 1.10 20.85 -7.74
CA THR A 378 1.49 22.20 -8.23
C THR A 378 2.99 22.43 -8.10
N ASN A 379 3.54 22.30 -6.90
CA ASN A 379 4.96 22.60 -6.65
C ASN A 379 5.87 21.39 -6.83
N GLY A 380 5.29 20.20 -6.85
CA GLY A 380 6.03 18.95 -6.91
C GLY A 380 6.86 18.65 -5.67
N LEU A 381 7.61 17.57 -5.75
CA LEU A 381 8.58 17.12 -4.76
C LEU A 381 9.95 16.98 -5.44
N SER A 382 10.94 17.75 -4.99
CA SER A 382 12.28 17.71 -5.59
C SER A 382 13.08 16.55 -4.99
N VAL A 383 13.52 15.62 -5.82
CA VAL A 383 14.38 14.48 -5.48
C VAL A 383 15.48 14.37 -6.52
N ASN A 384 16.73 14.25 -6.09
CA ASN A 384 17.90 14.18 -6.99
C ASN A 384 17.94 15.33 -8.03
N GLY A 385 17.52 16.53 -7.63
CA GLY A 385 17.50 17.70 -8.51
C GLY A 385 16.40 17.71 -9.57
N VAL A 386 15.51 16.73 -9.59
CA VAL A 386 14.34 16.63 -10.46
C VAL A 386 13.06 16.92 -9.66
N ILE A 387 12.14 17.68 -10.25
CA ILE A 387 10.83 17.93 -9.63
C ILE A 387 9.83 16.89 -10.15
N TYR A 388 9.31 16.09 -9.22
CA TYR A 388 8.27 15.09 -9.48
C TYR A 388 6.93 15.65 -9.06
N HIS A 389 5.91 15.48 -9.90
CA HIS A 389 4.55 15.92 -9.60
C HIS A 389 3.66 14.72 -9.36
N SER A 390 2.74 14.86 -8.41
CA SER A 390 1.68 13.87 -8.25
C SER A 390 0.79 13.83 -9.49
N PRO A 391 0.30 12.65 -9.88
CA PRO A 391 -0.62 12.52 -11.01
C PRO A 391 -1.82 13.45 -10.90
N ALA A 392 -2.30 13.95 -12.02
CA ALA A 392 -3.55 14.69 -12.04
C ALA A 392 -4.73 13.79 -11.61
N VAL A 393 -5.67 14.37 -10.88
CA VAL A 393 -6.93 13.69 -10.54
C VAL A 393 -7.69 13.38 -11.83
N LYS A 394 -8.00 12.11 -12.05
CA LYS A 394 -8.78 11.64 -13.20
C LYS A 394 -10.27 11.63 -12.85
N ALA A 395 -11.12 12.11 -13.75
CA ALA A 395 -12.58 12.11 -13.59
C ALA A 395 -13.20 10.71 -13.87
N GLN A 396 -12.53 9.67 -13.38
CA GLN A 396 -12.94 8.27 -13.40
C GLN A 396 -12.53 7.60 -12.10
N PHE A 397 -13.07 6.44 -11.80
CA PHE A 397 -12.63 5.65 -10.64
C PHE A 397 -11.48 4.73 -11.04
N GLY A 398 -10.56 4.50 -10.08
CA GLY A 398 -9.44 3.58 -10.27
C GLY A 398 -8.26 4.13 -11.06
N ALA A 399 -7.24 3.29 -11.17
CA ALA A 399 -5.93 3.62 -11.76
C ALA A 399 -6.01 3.83 -13.27
N PHE A 400 -6.85 3.04 -13.95
CA PHE A 400 -6.94 3.02 -15.41
C PHE A 400 -8.37 3.31 -15.89
N GLY A 401 -8.47 3.95 -17.05
CA GLY A 401 -9.69 4.16 -17.79
C GLY A 401 -9.81 3.21 -18.99
N LEU A 402 -10.34 3.72 -20.08
CA LEU A 402 -10.34 3.01 -21.37
C LEU A 402 -8.90 2.77 -21.82
N LYS A 403 -8.70 1.60 -22.47
CA LYS A 403 -7.43 1.24 -23.09
C LYS A 403 -7.21 2.08 -24.35
#